data_1ac55410579a0e533b87ce5d0eaf89d3
#
_entry.id   1ac55410579a0e533b87ce5d0eaf89d3
#
_cell.length_a   1.000
_cell.length_b   1.000
_cell.length_c   1.000
_cell.angle_alpha   90.00
_cell.angle_beta   90.00
_cell.angle_gamma   90.00
#
_symmetry.space_group_name_H-M   'P 1'
#
loop_
_entity.id
_entity.type
_entity.pdbx_description
1 polymer ?
#
loop_
_entity_poly.entity_id
_entity_poly.type
_entity_poly.pdbx_seq_one_letter_code
_entity_poly.pdbx_strand_id
1 'polypeptide(L)'
;MGPTVITAPFLFQELFQLFDENLDDHLEFVPVSPWYRFVFHNGKEFNYSGNETHMDEEIAKFSTSDVKNYKRLLQASKKIFDIGFSKLAHVPFLTVWSMMKQIPHLIRLRADRTVSQFVKHYIENPLLQRAFSIHPLLVGGNPYSTTSIY
;
A
#
# COMPACT_ATOMS: atom_id res chain seq x y z
N MET A 1 8.88 -19.69 -15.96
CA MET A 1 9.24 -18.79 -14.84
C MET A 1 8.25 -17.65 -14.83
N GLY A 2 7.62 -17.35 -13.67
CA GLY A 2 6.80 -16.15 -13.50
C GLY A 2 7.66 -15.00 -12.97
N PRO A 3 7.34 -13.73 -13.27
CA PRO A 3 8.02 -12.59 -12.66
C PRO A 3 7.73 -12.59 -11.16
N THR A 4 8.77 -12.40 -10.35
CA THR A 4 8.62 -12.21 -8.90
C THR A 4 8.75 -10.72 -8.61
N VAL A 5 7.68 -10.13 -8.05
CA VAL A 5 7.67 -8.73 -7.63
C VAL A 5 7.87 -8.67 -6.12
N ILE A 6 8.91 -7.96 -5.71
CA ILE A 6 9.24 -7.77 -4.30
C ILE A 6 8.80 -6.38 -3.87
N THR A 7 7.90 -6.33 -2.89
CA THR A 7 7.32 -5.08 -2.38
C THR A 7 8.03 -4.52 -1.16
N ALA A 8 8.85 -5.34 -0.49
CA ALA A 8 9.59 -4.95 0.72
C ALA A 8 11.06 -5.43 0.65
N PRO A 9 11.90 -4.84 -0.22
CA PRO A 9 13.28 -5.27 -0.40
C PRO A 9 14.14 -5.14 0.88
N PHE A 10 13.81 -4.21 1.76
CA PHE A 10 14.50 -4.02 3.04
C PHE A 10 14.45 -5.26 3.95
N LEU A 11 13.38 -6.07 3.89
CA LEU A 11 13.30 -7.32 4.66
C LEU A 11 14.34 -8.36 4.20
N PHE A 12 14.67 -8.35 2.91
CA PHE A 12 15.76 -9.20 2.40
C PHE A 12 17.12 -8.68 2.90
N GLN A 13 17.32 -7.36 2.93
CA GLN A 13 18.55 -6.77 3.47
C GLN A 13 18.73 -7.15 4.95
N GLU A 14 17.67 -7.02 5.77
CA GLU A 14 17.69 -7.44 7.17
C GLU A 14 18.01 -8.94 7.31
N LEU A 15 17.41 -9.79 6.47
CA LEU A 15 17.65 -11.23 6.50
C LEU A 15 19.11 -11.58 6.22
N PHE A 16 19.71 -11.00 5.17
CA PHE A 16 21.10 -11.26 4.82
C PHE A 16 22.06 -10.74 5.89
N GLN A 17 21.79 -9.58 6.50
CA GLN A 17 22.55 -9.04 7.60
C GLN A 17 22.59 -9.95 8.84
N LEU A 18 21.53 -10.73 9.10
CA LEU A 18 21.52 -11.70 10.20
C LEU A 18 22.57 -12.82 10.04
N PHE A 19 23.04 -13.04 8.82
CA PHE A 19 24.04 -14.04 8.48
C PHE A 19 25.40 -13.43 8.14
N ASP A 20 25.60 -12.13 8.43
CA ASP A 20 26.79 -11.36 8.05
C ASP A 20 27.09 -11.39 6.53
N GLU A 21 26.01 -11.52 5.71
CA GLU A 21 26.11 -11.56 4.26
C GLU A 21 25.61 -10.25 3.65
N ASN A 22 26.20 -9.90 2.49
CA ASN A 22 25.74 -8.75 1.70
C ASN A 22 24.74 -9.21 0.63
N LEU A 23 23.53 -8.63 0.64
CA LEU A 23 22.48 -8.97 -0.32
C LEU A 23 22.92 -8.79 -1.77
N ASP A 24 23.66 -7.71 -2.08
CA ASP A 24 24.07 -7.34 -3.43
C ASP A 24 25.05 -8.34 -4.07
N ASP A 25 25.69 -9.20 -3.26
CA ASP A 25 26.57 -10.27 -3.74
C ASP A 25 25.76 -11.49 -4.25
N HIS A 26 24.48 -11.58 -3.90
CA HIS A 26 23.62 -12.73 -4.19
C HIS A 26 22.42 -12.39 -5.10
N LEU A 27 21.86 -11.18 -4.98
CA LEU A 27 20.63 -10.79 -5.66
C LEU A 27 20.73 -9.36 -6.21
N GLU A 28 20.27 -9.18 -7.43
CA GLU A 28 20.10 -7.87 -8.05
C GLU A 28 18.61 -7.52 -8.10
N PHE A 29 18.22 -6.42 -7.46
CA PHE A 29 16.87 -5.89 -7.57
C PHE A 29 16.79 -4.84 -8.67
N VAL A 30 15.96 -5.12 -9.67
CA VAL A 30 15.72 -4.20 -10.79
C VAL A 30 14.42 -3.46 -10.54
N PRO A 31 14.43 -2.10 -10.50
CA PRO A 31 13.18 -1.34 -10.32
C PRO A 31 12.23 -1.53 -11.49
N VAL A 32 10.97 -1.79 -11.18
CA VAL A 32 9.89 -1.93 -12.17
C VAL A 32 9.19 -0.58 -12.36
N SER A 33 9.03 -0.17 -13.63
CA SER A 33 8.30 1.07 -13.97
C SER A 33 7.49 0.87 -15.27
N PRO A 34 6.18 1.14 -15.26
CA PRO A 34 5.35 1.39 -14.08
C PRO A 34 5.19 0.13 -13.21
N TRP A 35 4.85 0.31 -11.93
CA TRP A 35 4.55 -0.83 -11.03
C TRP A 35 3.32 -1.60 -11.49
N TYR A 36 2.26 -0.86 -11.89
CA TYR A 36 1.03 -1.40 -12.44
C TYR A 36 0.52 -0.54 -13.59
N ARG A 37 0.01 -1.17 -14.62
CA ARG A 37 -0.78 -0.54 -15.67
C ARG A 37 -2.22 -1.01 -15.56
N PHE A 38 -3.13 -0.08 -15.29
CA PHE A 38 -4.55 -0.33 -15.27
C PHE A 38 -5.15 0.04 -16.61
N VAL A 39 -5.84 -0.90 -17.24
CA VAL A 39 -6.63 -0.67 -18.45
C VAL A 39 -8.09 -0.75 -18.07
N PHE A 40 -8.80 0.36 -18.15
CA PHE A 40 -10.21 0.43 -17.78
C PHE A 40 -11.11 0.04 -18.94
N HIS A 41 -12.37 -0.35 -18.63
CA HIS A 41 -13.38 -0.76 -19.61
C HIS A 41 -13.69 0.29 -20.70
N ASN A 42 -13.40 1.56 -20.44
CA ASN A 42 -13.57 2.68 -21.38
C ASN A 42 -12.31 2.97 -22.21
N GLY A 43 -11.32 2.08 -22.19
CA GLY A 43 -10.05 2.20 -22.90
C GLY A 43 -9.05 3.19 -22.30
N LYS A 44 -9.38 3.86 -21.18
CA LYS A 44 -8.41 4.70 -20.47
C LYS A 44 -7.39 3.85 -19.76
N GLU A 45 -6.13 4.32 -19.80
CA GLU A 45 -5.01 3.69 -19.09
C GLU A 45 -4.53 4.59 -17.96
N PHE A 46 -4.11 3.96 -16.87
CA PHE A 46 -3.49 4.62 -15.73
C PHE A 46 -2.25 3.86 -15.32
N ASN A 47 -1.09 4.51 -15.37
CA ASN A 47 0.19 3.93 -14.97
C ASN A 47 0.52 4.34 -13.53
N TYR A 48 0.55 3.35 -12.64
CA TYR A 48 0.89 3.54 -11.25
C TYR A 48 2.37 3.31 -11.03
N SER A 49 3.08 4.30 -10.50
CA SER A 49 4.52 4.26 -10.28
C SER A 49 4.93 4.90 -8.95
N GLY A 50 6.22 4.79 -8.58
CA GLY A 50 6.76 5.43 -7.38
C GLY A 50 7.22 6.88 -7.58
N ASN A 51 7.14 7.42 -8.80
CA ASN A 51 7.58 8.78 -9.10
C ASN A 51 6.42 9.77 -8.88
N GLU A 52 6.59 10.73 -7.94
CA GLU A 52 5.53 11.67 -7.58
C GLU A 52 5.09 12.55 -8.76
N THR A 53 6.03 13.08 -9.55
CA THR A 53 5.72 13.94 -10.70
C THR A 53 4.90 13.18 -11.74
N HIS A 54 5.34 11.98 -12.09
CA HIS A 54 4.62 11.11 -13.01
C HIS A 54 3.24 10.73 -12.49
N MET A 55 3.10 10.49 -11.18
CA MET A 55 1.81 10.21 -10.57
C MET A 55 0.87 11.41 -10.58
N ASP A 56 1.38 12.62 -10.33
CA ASP A 56 0.58 13.85 -10.42
C ASP A 56 0.02 14.03 -11.86
N GLU A 57 0.83 13.78 -12.89
CA GLU A 57 0.42 13.83 -14.31
C GLU A 57 -0.62 12.74 -14.64
N GLU A 58 -0.38 11.49 -14.23
CA GLU A 58 -1.29 10.38 -14.47
C GLU A 58 -2.65 10.60 -13.82
N ILE A 59 -2.68 11.06 -12.56
CA ILE A 59 -3.92 11.37 -11.84
C ILE A 59 -4.65 12.54 -12.49
N ALA A 60 -3.94 13.58 -12.93
CA ALA A 60 -4.53 14.76 -13.56
C ALA A 60 -5.30 14.42 -14.84
N LYS A 61 -4.94 13.34 -15.58
CA LYS A 61 -5.69 12.84 -16.74
C LYS A 61 -7.13 12.41 -16.40
N PHE A 62 -7.38 12.09 -15.14
CA PHE A 62 -8.70 11.61 -14.65
C PHE A 62 -9.40 12.68 -13.81
N SER A 63 -8.65 13.38 -12.95
CA SER A 63 -9.19 14.38 -12.02
C SER A 63 -8.05 15.26 -11.48
N THR A 64 -8.10 16.56 -11.76
CA THR A 64 -7.11 17.51 -11.23
C THR A 64 -7.25 17.74 -9.72
N SER A 65 -8.47 17.64 -9.18
CA SER A 65 -8.71 17.75 -7.73
C SER A 65 -8.07 16.58 -6.97
N ASP A 66 -8.04 15.39 -7.58
CA ASP A 66 -7.51 14.19 -6.96
C ASP A 66 -5.99 14.16 -6.86
N VAL A 67 -5.26 15.01 -7.57
CA VAL A 67 -3.81 15.17 -7.39
C VAL A 67 -3.48 15.57 -5.95
N LYS A 68 -4.15 16.60 -5.44
CA LYS A 68 -3.99 17.03 -4.04
C LYS A 68 -4.51 15.99 -3.05
N ASN A 69 -5.62 15.37 -3.38
CA ASN A 69 -6.27 14.36 -2.56
C ASN A 69 -5.41 13.10 -2.44
N TYR A 70 -4.72 12.70 -3.50
CA TYR A 70 -3.78 11.59 -3.50
C TYR A 70 -2.62 11.81 -2.51
N LYS A 71 -2.06 13.01 -2.44
CA LYS A 71 -1.02 13.34 -1.46
C LYS A 71 -1.53 13.18 -0.02
N ARG A 72 -2.80 13.56 0.24
CA ARG A 72 -3.45 13.33 1.54
C ARG A 72 -3.67 11.85 1.82
N LEU A 73 -4.07 11.08 0.82
CA LEU A 73 -4.20 9.61 0.91
C LEU A 73 -2.86 8.97 1.27
N LEU A 74 -1.76 9.34 0.58
CA LEU A 74 -0.41 8.83 0.87
C LEU A 74 0.03 9.15 2.31
N GLN A 75 -0.18 10.38 2.77
CA GLN A 75 0.16 10.77 4.15
C GLN A 75 -0.64 9.96 5.19
N ALA A 76 -1.92 9.70 4.91
CA ALA A 76 -2.75 8.89 5.79
C ALA A 76 -2.31 7.42 5.78
N SER A 77 -2.01 6.86 4.61
CA SER A 77 -1.48 5.50 4.45
C SER A 77 -0.14 5.33 5.15
N LYS A 78 0.76 6.33 5.02
CA LYS A 78 2.04 6.31 5.74
C LYS A 78 1.86 6.24 7.25
N LYS A 79 0.93 6.98 7.82
CA LYS A 79 0.63 6.92 9.27
C LYS A 79 0.14 5.54 9.69
N ILE A 80 -0.68 4.89 8.86
CA ILE A 80 -1.16 3.52 9.10
C ILE A 80 0.03 2.55 9.07
N PHE A 81 0.89 2.66 8.05
CA PHE A 81 2.08 1.83 7.91
C PHE A 81 3.05 2.02 9.09
N ASP A 82 3.37 3.27 9.46
CA ASP A 82 4.29 3.58 10.55
C ASP A 82 3.80 2.99 11.90
N ILE A 83 2.50 2.95 12.13
CA ILE A 83 1.94 2.37 13.36
C ILE A 83 1.78 0.85 13.22
N GLY A 84 1.22 0.38 12.10
CA GLY A 84 0.93 -1.04 11.88
C GLY A 84 2.22 -1.86 11.76
N PHE A 85 3.13 -1.43 10.90
CA PHE A 85 4.36 -2.15 10.63
C PHE A 85 5.42 -1.93 11.71
N SER A 86 5.72 -0.66 12.07
CA SER A 86 6.81 -0.35 12.99
C SER A 86 6.51 -0.66 14.46
N LYS A 87 5.23 -0.60 14.87
CA LYS A 87 4.86 -0.80 16.27
C LYS A 87 4.19 -2.14 16.55
N LEU A 88 3.41 -2.67 15.61
CA LEU A 88 2.59 -3.86 15.83
C LEU A 88 3.20 -5.13 15.22
N ALA A 89 4.05 -5.04 14.19
CA ALA A 89 4.65 -6.21 13.54
C ALA A 89 5.57 -7.01 14.49
N HIS A 90 6.22 -6.35 15.44
CA HIS A 90 7.13 -6.99 16.40
C HIS A 90 6.43 -7.40 17.72
N VAL A 91 5.12 -7.14 17.88
CA VAL A 91 4.39 -7.50 19.10
C VAL A 91 3.72 -8.85 18.90
N PRO A 92 4.15 -9.90 19.61
CA PRO A 92 3.45 -11.19 19.54
C PRO A 92 2.06 -11.06 20.18
N PHE A 93 1.01 -11.27 19.40
CA PHE A 93 -0.38 -11.29 19.87
C PHE A 93 -0.70 -12.62 20.55
N LEU A 94 -0.01 -12.94 21.65
CA LEU A 94 -0.13 -14.22 22.34
C LEU A 94 -1.36 -14.32 23.25
N THR A 95 -1.97 -13.20 23.61
CA THR A 95 -3.13 -13.17 24.52
C THR A 95 -4.19 -12.18 24.06
N VAL A 96 -5.48 -12.49 24.35
CA VAL A 96 -6.60 -11.58 24.10
C VAL A 96 -6.40 -10.22 24.78
N TRP A 97 -5.76 -10.22 25.96
CA TRP A 97 -5.47 -9.00 26.71
C TRP A 97 -4.45 -8.10 26.00
N SER A 98 -3.44 -8.67 25.34
CA SER A 98 -2.48 -7.90 24.54
C SER A 98 -3.15 -7.28 23.31
N MET A 99 -4.12 -7.97 22.71
CA MET A 99 -4.93 -7.43 21.60
C MET A 99 -5.84 -6.27 22.08
N MET A 100 -6.47 -6.40 23.23
CA MET A 100 -7.35 -5.36 23.78
C MET A 100 -6.59 -4.04 24.06
N LYS A 101 -5.34 -4.09 24.48
CA LYS A 101 -4.49 -2.91 24.67
C LYS A 101 -4.23 -2.14 23.37
N GLN A 102 -4.32 -2.80 22.21
CA GLN A 102 -4.10 -2.18 20.92
C GLN A 102 -5.37 -1.55 20.31
N ILE A 103 -6.56 -1.85 20.87
CA ILE A 103 -7.84 -1.32 20.38
C ILE A 103 -7.84 0.22 20.22
N PRO A 104 -7.34 1.03 21.18
CA PRO A 104 -7.31 2.48 20.99
C PRO A 104 -6.48 2.94 19.79
N HIS A 105 -5.38 2.23 19.51
CA HIS A 105 -4.54 2.50 18.34
C HIS A 105 -5.26 2.11 17.05
N LEU A 106 -5.95 0.97 17.03
CA LEU A 106 -6.73 0.49 15.89
C LEU A 106 -7.91 1.43 15.57
N ILE A 107 -8.62 1.92 16.60
CA ILE A 107 -9.70 2.90 16.44
C ILE A 107 -9.15 4.22 15.88
N ARG A 108 -8.03 4.70 16.39
CA ARG A 108 -7.38 5.93 15.90
C ARG A 108 -6.94 5.81 14.43
N LEU A 109 -6.57 4.61 13.99
CA LEU A 109 -6.22 4.30 12.60
C LEU A 109 -7.44 4.07 11.71
N ARG A 110 -8.66 4.18 12.26
CA ARG A 110 -9.90 3.87 11.53
C ARG A 110 -9.90 2.47 10.91
N ALA A 111 -9.45 1.49 11.69
CA ALA A 111 -9.45 0.07 11.34
C ALA A 111 -10.85 -0.50 11.06
N ASP A 112 -11.89 0.23 11.45
CA ASP A 112 -13.29 -0.05 11.18
C ASP A 112 -13.68 0.11 9.71
N ARG A 113 -12.85 0.79 8.90
CA ARG A 113 -13.11 1.01 7.48
C ARG A 113 -12.46 -0.04 6.60
N THR A 114 -13.13 -0.36 5.50
CA THR A 114 -12.52 -1.16 4.44
C THR A 114 -11.55 -0.32 3.62
N VAL A 115 -10.63 -0.97 2.89
CA VAL A 115 -9.71 -0.28 1.97
C VAL A 115 -10.47 0.58 0.98
N SER A 116 -11.56 0.05 0.39
CA SER A 116 -12.40 0.81 -0.54
C SER A 116 -13.03 2.05 0.10
N GLN A 117 -13.52 1.96 1.33
CA GLN A 117 -14.08 3.10 2.06
C GLN A 117 -13.00 4.13 2.42
N PHE A 118 -11.81 3.66 2.78
CA PHE A 118 -10.68 4.53 3.07
C PHE A 118 -10.24 5.32 1.85
N VAL A 119 -10.07 4.67 0.70
CA VAL A 119 -9.71 5.33 -0.57
C VAL A 119 -10.80 6.32 -1.00
N LYS A 120 -12.07 5.93 -0.96
CA LYS A 120 -13.23 6.80 -1.29
C LYS A 120 -13.32 8.06 -0.44
N HIS A 121 -12.79 8.03 0.78
CA HIS A 121 -12.78 9.22 1.64
C HIS A 121 -11.87 10.33 1.10
N TYR A 122 -10.85 9.98 0.33
CA TYR A 122 -9.89 10.94 -0.23
C TYR A 122 -10.10 11.17 -1.74
N ILE A 123 -10.31 10.13 -2.51
CA ILE A 123 -10.34 10.15 -3.97
C ILE A 123 -11.78 10.24 -4.46
N GLU A 124 -12.04 11.17 -5.39
CA GLU A 124 -13.37 11.42 -5.94
C GLU A 124 -13.63 10.61 -7.22
N ASN A 125 -12.63 10.47 -8.09
CA ASN A 125 -12.79 9.77 -9.36
C ASN A 125 -12.96 8.25 -9.17
N PRO A 126 -14.05 7.63 -9.68
CA PRO A 126 -14.33 6.21 -9.46
C PRO A 126 -13.29 5.24 -10.04
N LEU A 127 -12.63 5.61 -11.15
CA LEU A 127 -11.59 4.77 -11.76
C LEU A 127 -10.33 4.78 -10.91
N LEU A 128 -9.93 5.95 -10.41
CA LEU A 128 -8.81 6.08 -9.49
C LEU A 128 -9.08 5.40 -8.15
N GLN A 129 -10.34 5.44 -7.65
CA GLN A 129 -10.74 4.69 -6.46
C GLN A 129 -10.48 3.18 -6.63
N ARG A 130 -10.80 2.62 -7.80
CA ARG A 130 -10.54 1.20 -8.10
C ARG A 130 -9.04 0.91 -8.16
N ALA A 131 -8.27 1.76 -8.85
CA ALA A 131 -6.82 1.59 -8.97
C ALA A 131 -6.12 1.62 -7.60
N PHE A 132 -6.45 2.59 -6.74
CA PHE A 132 -5.82 2.71 -5.42
C PHE A 132 -6.32 1.69 -4.39
N SER A 133 -7.41 0.97 -4.68
CA SER A 133 -7.93 -0.09 -3.82
C SER A 133 -7.39 -1.49 -4.15
N ILE A 134 -6.42 -1.63 -5.05
CA ILE A 134 -5.94 -2.93 -5.53
C ILE A 134 -5.14 -3.73 -4.48
N HIS A 135 -4.50 -3.06 -3.52
CA HIS A 135 -3.53 -3.68 -2.61
C HIS A 135 -4.00 -4.98 -1.94
N PRO A 136 -5.21 -5.10 -1.40
CA PRO A 136 -5.69 -6.37 -0.83
C PRO A 136 -5.73 -7.53 -1.81
N LEU A 137 -5.94 -7.26 -3.11
CA LEU A 137 -6.00 -8.29 -4.14
C LEU A 137 -4.66 -9.02 -4.32
N LEU A 138 -3.53 -8.36 -3.98
CA LEU A 138 -2.19 -8.95 -4.09
C LEU A 138 -2.00 -10.16 -3.16
N VAL A 139 -2.79 -10.23 -2.09
CA VAL A 139 -2.76 -11.32 -1.10
C VAL A 139 -4.11 -12.06 -1.03
N GLY A 140 -4.94 -11.94 -2.05
CA GLY A 140 -6.23 -12.62 -2.14
C GLY A 140 -7.35 -11.98 -1.32
N GLY A 141 -7.15 -10.77 -0.81
CA GLY A 141 -8.18 -10.02 -0.06
C GLY A 141 -9.14 -9.26 -0.98
N ASN A 142 -10.37 -9.06 -0.51
CA ASN A 142 -11.36 -8.24 -1.20
C ASN A 142 -11.34 -6.81 -0.62
N PRO A 143 -11.06 -5.75 -1.44
CA PRO A 143 -10.97 -4.37 -0.95
C PRO A 143 -12.25 -3.82 -0.32
N TYR A 144 -13.41 -4.44 -0.58
CA TYR A 144 -14.70 -4.06 0.00
C TYR A 144 -14.96 -4.69 1.38
N SER A 145 -14.20 -5.70 1.78
CA SER A 145 -14.32 -6.37 3.08
C SER A 145 -13.03 -6.37 3.88
N THR A 146 -11.87 -6.16 3.25
CA THR A 146 -10.59 -6.09 3.94
C THR A 146 -10.42 -4.75 4.63
N THR A 147 -9.97 -4.77 5.89
CA THR A 147 -9.72 -3.56 6.68
C THR A 147 -8.61 -2.69 6.07
N SER A 148 -8.70 -1.36 6.27
CA SER A 148 -7.75 -0.37 5.77
C SER A 148 -6.36 -0.41 6.44
N ILE A 149 -6.17 -1.22 7.47
CA ILE A 149 -4.86 -1.43 8.13
C ILE A 149 -3.99 -2.41 7.33
N TYR A 150 -4.57 -3.11 6.43
CA TYR A 150 -3.92 -4.15 5.63
C TYR A 150 -2.87 -3.58 4.69
#